data_499928bd45f102e9bce53af289ec1d73
#
_entry.id   499928bd45f102e9bce53af289ec1d73
#
_cell.length_a   1.000
_cell.length_b   1.000
_cell.length_c   1.000
_cell.angle_alpha   90.00
_cell.angle_beta   90.00
_cell.angle_gamma   90.00
#
_symmetry.space_group_name_H-M   'P 1'
#
loop_
_entity.id
_entity.type
_entity.pdbx_description
1 polymer ?
#
loop_
_entity_poly.entity_id
_entity_poly.type
_entity_poly.pdbx_seq_one_letter_code
_entity_poly.pdbx_strand_id
1 'polypeptide(L)'
;MKCVNIAGFPDQQLLNQILSLHETIFKDSDTFKSTAKAKPKLLFTVGFKKGEVVGYKIGYEINSDIFYSWLGGVDENHRNQGIATKLMKEQHLYIKDKGYKLVQTKTKNKWRNMLIMNIKYGFNVVGIDTDKPDDPKIILEKAL
;
A
#
# COMPACT_ATOMS: atom_id res chain seq x y z
N MET A 1 -9.06 12.46 10.65
CA MET A 1 -7.99 12.19 9.69
C MET A 1 -8.46 12.46 8.28
N LYS A 2 -7.62 13.07 7.48
CA LYS A 2 -7.88 13.34 6.06
C LYS A 2 -7.08 12.39 5.19
N CYS A 3 -7.71 11.80 4.18
CA CYS A 3 -7.05 10.97 3.18
C CYS A 3 -7.07 11.63 1.81
N VAL A 4 -5.97 11.53 1.09
CA VAL A 4 -5.83 12.08 -0.26
C VAL A 4 -5.25 11.02 -1.18
N ASN A 5 -5.81 10.90 -2.39
CA ASN A 5 -5.27 10.04 -3.44
C ASN A 5 -4.54 10.90 -4.47
N ILE A 6 -3.31 10.53 -4.79
CA ILE A 6 -2.46 11.27 -5.74
C ILE A 6 -1.99 10.31 -6.82
N ALA A 7 -2.41 10.55 -8.06
CA ALA A 7 -1.96 9.79 -9.22
C ALA A 7 -0.57 10.28 -9.64
N GLY A 8 0.39 9.35 -9.76
CA GLY A 8 1.78 9.68 -10.01
C GLY A 8 2.50 10.09 -8.73
N PHE A 9 3.67 10.71 -8.88
CA PHE A 9 4.44 11.17 -7.73
C PHE A 9 3.81 12.42 -7.11
N PRO A 10 3.72 12.51 -5.77
CA PRO A 10 3.38 13.76 -5.11
C PRO A 10 4.50 14.79 -5.29
N ASP A 11 4.26 16.04 -4.86
CA ASP A 11 5.32 17.04 -4.86
C ASP A 11 6.48 16.58 -3.97
N GLN A 12 7.65 17.21 -4.17
CA GLN A 12 8.88 16.77 -3.50
C GLN A 12 8.77 16.85 -1.97
N GLN A 13 8.10 17.86 -1.44
CA GLN A 13 7.95 18.01 0.01
C GLN A 13 7.11 16.87 0.59
N LEU A 14 5.98 16.55 -0.01
CA LEU A 14 5.12 15.46 0.44
C LEU A 14 5.81 14.11 0.25
N LEU A 15 6.49 13.90 -0.88
CA LEU A 15 7.23 12.67 -1.13
C LEU A 15 8.30 12.46 -0.04
N ASN A 16 9.02 13.51 0.33
CA ASN A 16 10.02 13.42 1.39
C ASN A 16 9.40 13.04 2.74
N GLN A 17 8.22 13.54 3.07
CA GLN A 17 7.51 13.17 4.30
C GLN A 17 7.10 11.70 4.28
N ILE A 18 6.59 11.21 3.15
CA ILE A 18 6.22 9.80 2.99
C ILE A 18 7.44 8.90 3.12
N LEU A 19 8.55 9.26 2.46
CA LEU A 19 9.79 8.48 2.51
C LEU A 19 10.41 8.47 3.91
N SER A 20 10.34 9.59 4.64
CA SER A 20 10.78 9.63 6.03
C SER A 20 10.00 8.66 6.90
N LEU A 21 8.68 8.61 6.74
CA LEU A 21 7.85 7.65 7.46
C LEU A 21 8.18 6.22 7.05
N HIS A 22 8.31 5.95 5.76
CA HIS A 22 8.67 4.62 5.24
C HIS A 22 10.00 4.14 5.81
N GLU A 23 11.01 5.03 5.88
CA GLU A 23 12.33 4.71 6.43
C GLU A 23 12.25 4.31 7.90
N THR A 24 11.40 4.95 8.69
CA THR A 24 11.23 4.58 10.11
C THR A 24 10.66 3.18 10.28
N ILE A 25 9.89 2.69 9.31
CA ILE A 25 9.20 1.40 9.39
C ILE A 25 10.04 0.29 8.74
N PHE A 26 10.56 0.51 7.53
CA PHE A 26 11.17 -0.53 6.70
C PHE A 26 12.67 -0.35 6.46
N LYS A 27 13.20 0.84 6.63
CA LYS A 27 14.65 1.17 6.46
C LYS A 27 15.20 0.85 5.06
N ASP A 28 14.36 0.97 4.02
CA ASP A 28 14.72 0.66 2.63
C ASP A 28 14.32 1.74 1.62
N SER A 29 14.16 2.98 2.08
CA SER A 29 13.70 4.08 1.23
C SER A 29 14.68 4.48 0.13
N ASP A 30 15.97 4.11 0.26
CA ASP A 30 17.02 4.50 -0.69
C ASP A 30 16.75 4.03 -2.12
N THR A 31 16.13 2.86 -2.29
CA THR A 31 15.84 2.28 -3.60
C THR A 31 14.45 2.61 -4.11
N PHE A 32 13.63 3.24 -3.30
CA PHE A 32 12.22 3.45 -3.61
C PHE A 32 12.01 4.22 -4.91
N LYS A 33 12.65 5.40 -5.05
CA LYS A 33 12.44 6.29 -6.21
C LYS A 33 12.73 5.59 -7.54
N SER A 34 13.87 4.91 -7.62
CA SER A 34 14.28 4.23 -8.85
C SER A 34 13.32 3.09 -9.21
N THR A 35 12.88 2.33 -8.20
CA THR A 35 11.93 1.24 -8.40
C THR A 35 10.56 1.78 -8.80
N ALA A 36 10.08 2.82 -8.12
CA ALA A 36 8.76 3.40 -8.36
C ALA A 36 8.64 4.03 -9.75
N LYS A 37 9.70 4.66 -10.27
CA LYS A 37 9.69 5.27 -11.61
C LYS A 37 9.32 4.30 -12.72
N ALA A 38 9.63 3.01 -12.54
CA ALA A 38 9.35 1.98 -13.53
C ALA A 38 7.93 1.43 -13.44
N LYS A 39 7.15 1.83 -12.45
CA LYS A 39 5.82 1.26 -12.20
C LYS A 39 4.72 2.04 -12.94
N PRO A 40 3.82 1.34 -13.66
CA PRO A 40 2.74 2.01 -14.39
C PRO A 40 1.61 2.44 -13.47
N LYS A 41 1.02 3.60 -13.75
CA LYS A 41 -0.17 4.09 -13.04
C LYS A 41 0.01 4.14 -11.53
N LEU A 42 1.15 4.64 -11.08
CA LEU A 42 1.49 4.76 -9.66
C LEU A 42 0.44 5.61 -8.93
N LEU A 43 0.02 5.15 -7.75
CA LEU A 43 -0.96 5.82 -6.91
C LEU A 43 -0.46 5.90 -5.48
N PHE A 44 -0.50 7.08 -4.89
CA PHE A 44 -0.24 7.30 -3.47
C PHE A 44 -1.56 7.63 -2.78
N THR A 45 -1.90 6.88 -1.73
CA THR A 45 -3.02 7.15 -0.83
C THR A 45 -2.42 7.56 0.50
N VAL A 46 -2.63 8.80 0.93
CA VAL A 46 -1.92 9.39 2.06
C VAL A 46 -2.90 9.85 3.12
N GLY A 47 -2.63 9.51 4.36
CA GLY A 47 -3.42 9.95 5.51
C GLY A 47 -2.69 11.03 6.30
N PHE A 48 -3.44 12.08 6.67
CA PHE A 48 -2.93 13.22 7.42
C PHE A 48 -3.70 13.41 8.72
N LYS A 49 -2.99 13.77 9.78
CA LYS A 49 -3.56 14.31 11.01
C LYS A 49 -2.84 15.60 11.33
N LYS A 50 -3.60 16.69 11.52
CA LYS A 50 -3.04 18.02 11.84
C LYS A 50 -1.94 18.45 10.86
N GLY A 51 -2.15 18.12 9.56
CA GLY A 51 -1.21 18.48 8.51
C GLY A 51 0.02 17.57 8.38
N GLU A 52 0.15 16.57 9.24
CA GLU A 52 1.28 15.63 9.19
C GLU A 52 0.89 14.29 8.59
N VAL A 53 1.79 13.68 7.82
CA VAL A 53 1.61 12.34 7.27
C VAL A 53 1.67 11.33 8.40
N VAL A 54 0.58 10.58 8.60
CA VAL A 54 0.49 9.54 9.64
C VAL A 54 0.38 8.15 9.05
N GLY A 55 0.15 8.04 7.75
CA GLY A 55 0.08 6.76 7.06
C GLY A 55 0.02 6.93 5.55
N TYR A 56 0.33 5.85 4.84
CA TYR A 56 0.34 5.88 3.38
C TYR A 56 0.10 4.48 2.82
N LYS A 57 -0.40 4.43 1.57
CA LYS A 57 -0.38 3.23 0.73
C LYS A 57 0.09 3.64 -0.65
N ILE A 58 0.85 2.77 -1.28
CA ILE A 58 1.36 3.00 -2.63
C ILE A 58 1.07 1.75 -3.45
N GLY A 59 0.54 1.95 -4.63
CA GLY A 59 0.26 0.85 -5.53
C GLY A 59 0.41 1.25 -6.98
N TYR A 60 0.27 0.28 -7.87
CA TYR A 60 0.40 0.49 -9.31
C TYR A 60 -0.40 -0.55 -10.09
N GLU A 61 -0.59 -0.29 -11.38
CA GLU A 61 -1.32 -1.19 -12.27
C GLU A 61 -0.49 -2.40 -12.65
N ILE A 62 -1.05 -3.62 -12.51
CA ILE A 62 -0.48 -4.82 -13.13
C ILE A 62 -0.95 -4.93 -14.58
N ASN A 63 -2.26 -4.77 -14.80
CA ASN A 63 -2.89 -4.68 -16.11
C ASN A 63 -4.17 -3.87 -15.97
N SER A 64 -4.95 -3.74 -17.05
CA SER A 64 -6.16 -2.91 -17.06
C SER A 64 -7.23 -3.35 -16.05
N ASP A 65 -7.19 -4.59 -15.58
CA ASP A 65 -8.17 -5.14 -14.63
C ASP A 65 -7.65 -5.25 -13.21
N ILE A 66 -6.32 -5.30 -13.02
CA ILE A 66 -5.70 -5.64 -11.72
C ILE A 66 -4.77 -4.51 -11.26
N PHE A 67 -5.05 -4.01 -10.08
CA PHE A 67 -4.20 -3.05 -9.36
C PHE A 67 -3.44 -3.79 -8.26
N TYR A 68 -2.16 -3.47 -8.10
CA TYR A 68 -1.30 -4.07 -7.07
C TYR A 68 -1.08 -3.08 -5.92
N SER A 69 -1.49 -3.46 -4.73
CA SER A 69 -1.18 -2.71 -3.50
C SER A 69 0.20 -3.13 -3.02
N TRP A 70 1.17 -2.26 -3.25
CA TRP A 70 2.60 -2.58 -3.15
C TRP A 70 3.18 -2.31 -1.77
N LEU A 71 3.06 -1.08 -1.29
CA LEU A 71 3.64 -0.64 -0.03
C LEU A 71 2.59 0.05 0.84
N GLY A 72 2.82 0.04 2.14
CA GLY A 72 1.97 0.78 3.07
C GLY A 72 2.56 0.77 4.46
N GLY A 73 2.22 1.78 5.23
CA GLY A 73 2.66 1.88 6.60
C GLY A 73 1.89 2.94 7.37
N VAL A 74 1.89 2.79 8.68
CA VAL A 74 1.26 3.73 9.62
C VAL A 74 2.30 4.12 10.65
N ASP A 75 2.36 5.41 10.96
CA ASP A 75 3.24 5.91 12.00
C ASP A 75 3.02 5.18 13.33
N GLU A 76 4.10 4.79 13.97
CA GLU A 76 4.08 3.99 15.20
C GLU A 76 3.19 4.62 16.28
N ASN A 77 3.24 5.93 16.42
CA ASN A 77 2.48 6.65 17.45
C ASN A 77 0.99 6.79 17.12
N HIS A 78 0.57 6.38 15.91
CA HIS A 78 -0.80 6.49 15.44
C HIS A 78 -1.43 5.12 15.14
N ARG A 79 -0.79 4.04 15.53
CA ARG A 79 -1.32 2.68 15.33
C ARG A 79 -2.53 2.41 16.23
N ASN A 80 -3.33 1.41 15.85
CA ASN A 80 -4.56 1.00 16.56
C ASN A 80 -5.64 2.08 16.57
N GLN A 81 -5.64 2.97 15.58
CA GLN A 81 -6.64 4.03 15.41
C GLN A 81 -7.47 3.87 14.13
N GLY A 82 -7.35 2.71 13.45
CA GLY A 82 -8.10 2.44 12.22
C GLY A 82 -7.54 3.13 10.98
N ILE A 83 -6.33 3.66 11.03
CA ILE A 83 -5.72 4.39 9.90
C ILE A 83 -5.44 3.45 8.73
N ALA A 84 -4.86 2.28 8.97
CA ALA A 84 -4.56 1.31 7.91
C ALA A 84 -5.84 0.88 7.19
N THR A 85 -6.91 0.62 7.93
CA THR A 85 -8.22 0.25 7.36
C THR A 85 -8.80 1.38 6.51
N LYS A 86 -8.71 2.61 6.99
CA LYS A 86 -9.21 3.77 6.24
C LYS A 86 -8.44 3.99 4.94
N LEU A 87 -7.11 3.88 4.99
CA LEU A 87 -6.27 3.98 3.80
C LEU A 87 -6.61 2.89 2.78
N MET A 88 -6.81 1.66 3.25
CA MET A 88 -7.21 0.54 2.39
C MET A 88 -8.54 0.84 1.70
N LYS A 89 -9.56 1.26 2.43
CA LYS A 89 -10.88 1.59 1.89
C LYS A 89 -10.81 2.72 0.87
N GLU A 90 -10.07 3.78 1.18
CA GLU A 90 -9.90 4.91 0.27
C GLU A 90 -9.20 4.51 -1.02
N GLN A 91 -8.12 3.72 -0.93
CA GLN A 91 -7.44 3.20 -2.11
C GLN A 91 -8.39 2.36 -2.96
N HIS A 92 -9.12 1.43 -2.33
CA HIS A 92 -10.01 0.52 -3.07
C HIS A 92 -11.16 1.26 -3.75
N LEU A 93 -11.74 2.26 -3.12
CA LEU A 93 -12.77 3.09 -3.73
C LEU A 93 -12.23 3.83 -4.95
N TYR A 94 -11.04 4.41 -4.82
CA TYR A 94 -10.41 5.15 -5.91
C TYR A 94 -10.13 4.24 -7.12
N ILE A 95 -9.51 3.08 -6.90
CA ILE A 95 -9.15 2.19 -8.01
C ILE A 95 -10.39 1.52 -8.63
N LYS A 96 -11.42 1.23 -7.84
CA LYS A 96 -12.69 0.75 -8.37
C LYS A 96 -13.31 1.78 -9.31
N ASP A 97 -13.33 3.04 -8.94
CA ASP A 97 -13.81 4.14 -9.76
C ASP A 97 -13.02 4.27 -11.07
N LYS A 98 -11.73 3.94 -11.06
CA LYS A 98 -10.87 3.94 -12.25
C LYS A 98 -11.04 2.72 -13.14
N GLY A 99 -11.89 1.77 -12.79
CA GLY A 99 -12.24 0.62 -13.63
C GLY A 99 -11.51 -0.67 -13.31
N TYR A 100 -10.67 -0.71 -12.28
CA TYR A 100 -10.02 -1.96 -11.87
C TYR A 100 -11.05 -2.90 -11.25
N LYS A 101 -10.90 -4.19 -11.54
CA LYS A 101 -11.80 -5.24 -11.07
C LYS A 101 -11.27 -6.00 -9.88
N LEU A 102 -9.95 -6.08 -9.74
CA LEU A 102 -9.26 -6.80 -8.68
C LEU A 102 -8.16 -5.95 -8.10
N VAL A 103 -7.94 -6.11 -6.80
CA VAL A 103 -6.73 -5.63 -6.13
C VAL A 103 -5.95 -6.84 -5.63
N GLN A 104 -4.65 -6.86 -5.93
CA GLN A 104 -3.72 -7.89 -5.49
C GLN A 104 -2.74 -7.28 -4.50
N THR A 105 -2.33 -8.07 -3.51
CA THR A 105 -1.26 -7.70 -2.61
C THR A 105 -0.43 -8.93 -2.26
N LYS A 106 0.76 -8.70 -1.72
CA LYS A 106 1.61 -9.76 -1.20
C LYS A 106 2.00 -9.42 0.23
N THR A 107 2.04 -10.42 1.09
CA THR A 107 2.47 -10.25 2.47
C THR A 107 3.26 -11.47 2.91
N LYS A 108 3.83 -11.42 4.11
CA LYS A 108 4.58 -12.54 4.67
C LYS A 108 3.85 -13.09 5.87
N ASN A 109 4.03 -14.39 6.11
CA ASN A 109 3.44 -15.06 7.25
C ASN A 109 3.85 -14.41 8.59
N LYS A 110 5.07 -13.90 8.67
CA LYS A 110 5.56 -13.21 9.87
C LYS A 110 4.86 -11.86 10.14
N TRP A 111 4.28 -11.25 9.13
CA TRP A 111 3.52 -10.00 9.26
C TRP A 111 2.04 -10.31 9.55
N ARG A 112 1.81 -10.97 10.69
CA ARG A 112 0.51 -11.56 11.06
C ARG A 112 -0.63 -10.55 11.05
N ASN A 113 -0.40 -9.36 11.60
CA ASN A 113 -1.46 -8.36 11.69
C ASN A 113 -1.93 -7.90 10.31
N MET A 114 -1.01 -7.74 9.37
CA MET A 114 -1.36 -7.36 7.99
C MET A 114 -2.09 -8.49 7.27
N LEU A 115 -1.63 -9.74 7.45
CA LEU A 115 -2.29 -10.90 6.86
C LEU A 115 -3.72 -11.04 7.37
N ILE A 116 -3.91 -10.94 8.68
CA ILE A 116 -5.23 -11.02 9.31
C ILE A 116 -6.14 -9.90 8.82
N MET A 117 -5.63 -8.67 8.76
CA MET A 117 -6.39 -7.52 8.27
C MET A 117 -6.86 -7.72 6.82
N ASN A 118 -5.96 -8.18 5.95
CA ASN A 118 -6.31 -8.42 4.55
C ASN A 118 -7.44 -9.46 4.43
N ILE A 119 -7.31 -10.58 5.14
CA ILE A 119 -8.34 -11.63 5.13
C ILE A 119 -9.66 -11.09 5.68
N LYS A 120 -9.62 -10.38 6.79
CA LYS A 120 -10.80 -9.80 7.41
C LYS A 120 -11.57 -8.86 6.46
N TYR A 121 -10.85 -8.11 5.64
CA TYR A 121 -11.46 -7.13 4.74
C TYR A 121 -11.68 -7.67 3.31
N GLY A 122 -11.68 -8.99 3.15
CA GLY A 122 -12.19 -9.62 1.93
C GLY A 122 -11.13 -10.13 0.96
N PHE A 123 -9.86 -10.06 1.30
CA PHE A 123 -8.83 -10.70 0.49
C PHE A 123 -8.85 -12.21 0.65
N ASN A 124 -8.61 -12.92 -0.45
CA ASN A 124 -8.47 -14.37 -0.47
C ASN A 124 -7.02 -14.73 -0.80
N VAL A 125 -6.49 -15.73 -0.13
CA VAL A 125 -5.18 -16.28 -0.48
C VAL A 125 -5.33 -17.05 -1.80
N VAL A 126 -4.54 -16.66 -2.80
CA VAL A 126 -4.62 -17.27 -4.14
C VAL A 126 -3.33 -17.98 -4.55
N GLY A 127 -2.26 -17.79 -3.82
CA GLY A 127 -1.00 -18.44 -4.15
C GLY A 127 0.15 -18.04 -3.25
N ILE A 128 1.34 -18.52 -3.61
CA ILE A 128 2.59 -18.22 -2.92
C ILE A 128 3.62 -17.85 -3.97
N ASP A 129 4.32 -16.74 -3.74
CA ASP A 129 5.45 -16.30 -4.54
C ASP A 129 6.74 -16.84 -3.91
N THR A 130 7.44 -17.71 -4.61
CA THR A 130 8.67 -18.36 -4.15
C THR A 130 9.89 -17.88 -4.92
N ASP A 131 9.84 -16.72 -5.56
CA ASP A 131 11.00 -16.15 -6.27
C ASP A 131 12.22 -16.04 -5.37
N LYS A 132 11.99 -15.79 -4.08
CA LYS A 132 13.01 -15.89 -3.04
C LYS A 132 12.65 -17.08 -2.14
N PRO A 133 13.21 -18.30 -2.37
CA PRO A 133 12.80 -19.49 -1.63
C PRO A 133 12.91 -19.36 -0.11
N ASP A 134 13.89 -18.60 0.37
CA ASP A 134 14.10 -18.39 1.82
C ASP A 134 13.15 -17.34 2.40
N ASP A 135 12.38 -16.63 1.58
CA ASP A 135 11.49 -15.56 2.00
C ASP A 135 10.21 -15.58 1.13
N PRO A 136 9.40 -16.64 1.22
CA PRO A 136 8.18 -16.74 0.42
C PRO A 136 7.16 -15.69 0.80
N LYS A 137 6.41 -15.22 -0.19
CA LYS A 137 5.31 -14.26 0.03
C LYS A 137 3.98 -14.92 -0.27
N ILE A 138 2.99 -14.58 0.52
CA ILE A 138 1.60 -15.00 0.31
C ILE A 138 0.95 -13.99 -0.64
N ILE A 139 0.32 -14.51 -1.70
CA ILE A 139 -0.38 -13.68 -2.68
C ILE A 139 -1.86 -13.68 -2.34
N LEU A 140 -2.44 -12.49 -2.21
CA LEU A 140 -3.85 -12.32 -1.91
C LEU A 140 -4.51 -11.44 -2.97
N GLU A 141 -5.78 -11.71 -3.23
CA GLU A 141 -6.60 -10.93 -4.15
C GLU A 141 -7.98 -10.64 -3.57
N LYS A 142 -8.53 -9.51 -3.98
CA LYS A 142 -9.88 -9.10 -3.59
C LYS A 142 -10.60 -8.53 -4.80
N ALA A 143 -11.86 -8.95 -5.01
CA ALA A 143 -12.74 -8.34 -6.00
C ALA A 143 -13.17 -6.95 -5.52
N LEU A 144 -13.12 -5.98 -6.42
CA LEU A 144 -13.52 -4.61 -6.14
C LEU A 144 -15.02 -4.36 -6.39
#